data_5a11d39bd14292f854ba7974ba240c3c
#
_entry.id   5a11d39bd14292f854ba7974ba240c3c
#
_cell.length_a   1.000
_cell.length_b   1.000
_cell.length_c   1.000
_cell.angle_alpha   90.00
_cell.angle_beta   90.00
_cell.angle_gamma   90.00
#
_symmetry.space_group_name_H-M   'P 1'
#
loop_
_entity.id
_entity.type
_entity.pdbx_description
1 polymer ?
#
loop_
_entity_poly.entity_id
_entity_poly.type
_entity_poly.pdbx_seq_one_letter_code
_entity_poly.pdbx_strand_id
1 'polypeptide(L)'
;MAINYEQIKAVNAELKTTDVKGKDYAEVPQRVTAFRKLYPMGSIRTDIVSLEDGVCVIRAEAWTKDDEGNDILLGTGLAYEKEGSSFINKTSYIENCETSAVGRALGFCGIGIDTSIASAEEVLNAKENQKAMQPISKSECRVLEQMMEELGTDTEKFLKYYKVEKISDMTKADYVHASKVLNSKIDKANA
;
A
#
# COMPACT_ATOMS: atom_id res chain seq x y z
N MET A 1 5.01 -14.58 -32.07
CA MET A 1 5.72 -15.78 -31.49
C MET A 1 5.33 -15.89 -30.03
N ALA A 2 4.75 -17.01 -29.62
CA ALA A 2 4.33 -17.22 -28.22
C ALA A 2 5.56 -17.27 -27.29
N ILE A 3 5.51 -16.56 -26.17
CA ILE A 3 6.52 -16.62 -25.11
C ILE A 3 6.43 -17.97 -24.41
N ASN A 4 7.56 -18.63 -24.20
CA ASN A 4 7.64 -19.89 -23.49
C ASN A 4 8.19 -19.72 -22.06
N TYR A 5 8.07 -20.78 -21.26
CA TYR A 5 8.47 -20.77 -19.86
C TYR A 5 9.96 -20.44 -19.65
N GLU A 6 10.85 -20.92 -20.51
CA GLU A 6 12.30 -20.65 -20.39
C GLU A 6 12.65 -19.16 -20.60
N GLN A 7 11.89 -18.48 -21.47
CA GLN A 7 12.04 -17.02 -21.64
C GLN A 7 11.59 -16.26 -20.40
N ILE A 8 10.47 -16.66 -19.78
CA ILE A 8 10.01 -16.07 -18.51
C ILE A 8 11.04 -16.30 -17.41
N LYS A 9 11.57 -17.51 -17.28
CA LYS A 9 12.60 -17.88 -16.31
C LYS A 9 13.88 -17.08 -16.52
N ALA A 10 14.32 -16.91 -17.76
CA ALA A 10 15.51 -16.13 -18.08
C ALA A 10 15.37 -14.66 -17.67
N VAL A 11 14.22 -14.05 -17.94
CA VAL A 11 13.94 -12.67 -17.56
C VAL A 11 13.80 -12.53 -16.05
N ASN A 12 13.19 -13.50 -15.36
CA ASN A 12 13.08 -13.50 -13.90
C ASN A 12 14.45 -13.57 -13.22
N ALA A 13 15.40 -14.29 -13.79
CA ALA A 13 16.78 -14.37 -13.25
C ALA A 13 17.55 -13.04 -13.29
N GLU A 14 17.10 -12.08 -14.11
CA GLU A 14 17.69 -10.74 -14.22
C GLU A 14 17.03 -9.70 -13.30
N LEU A 15 15.93 -10.06 -12.64
CA LEU A 15 15.22 -9.14 -11.76
C LEU A 15 16.06 -8.78 -10.54
N LYS A 16 16.15 -7.48 -10.28
CA LYS A 16 16.65 -6.99 -9.00
C LYS A 16 15.56 -7.10 -7.95
N THR A 17 15.92 -7.64 -6.82
CA THR A 17 15.03 -7.83 -5.68
C THR A 17 15.43 -6.94 -4.52
N THR A 18 14.46 -6.62 -3.66
CA THR A 18 14.68 -5.93 -2.40
C THR A 18 14.42 -6.90 -1.25
N ASP A 19 15.40 -7.00 -0.34
CA ASP A 19 15.23 -7.77 0.89
C ASP A 19 14.24 -7.09 1.82
N VAL A 20 13.21 -7.81 2.22
CA VAL A 20 12.26 -7.37 3.24
C VAL A 20 12.18 -8.41 4.33
N LYS A 21 13.02 -8.26 5.37
CA LYS A 21 13.14 -9.17 6.53
C LYS A 21 13.57 -10.60 6.15
N GLY A 22 14.62 -10.72 5.36
CA GLY A 22 15.20 -12.00 4.97
C GLY A 22 14.45 -12.72 3.85
N LYS A 23 13.55 -12.03 3.14
CA LYS A 23 12.90 -12.52 1.94
C LYS A 23 13.03 -11.50 0.82
N ASP A 24 13.41 -11.97 -0.34
CA ASP A 24 13.52 -11.18 -1.54
C ASP A 24 12.14 -10.91 -2.16
N TYR A 25 11.92 -9.68 -2.62
CA TYR A 25 10.71 -9.27 -3.33
C TYR A 25 11.07 -8.47 -4.58
N ALA A 26 10.44 -8.79 -5.70
CA ALA A 26 10.56 -7.99 -6.92
C ALA A 26 9.73 -6.71 -6.78
N GLU A 27 10.36 -5.56 -7.04
CA GLU A 27 9.69 -4.27 -7.13
C GLU A 27 8.84 -4.17 -8.40
N VAL A 28 7.75 -3.39 -8.36
CA VAL A 28 6.87 -3.22 -9.53
C VAL A 28 7.61 -2.66 -10.75
N PRO A 29 8.50 -1.67 -10.67
CA PRO A 29 9.28 -1.22 -11.83
C PRO A 29 10.11 -2.33 -12.48
N GLN A 30 10.64 -3.26 -11.69
CA GLN A 30 11.38 -4.42 -12.22
C GLN A 30 10.45 -5.36 -12.99
N ARG A 31 9.24 -5.63 -12.46
CA ARG A 31 8.22 -6.43 -13.14
C ARG A 31 7.78 -5.78 -14.46
N VAL A 32 7.56 -4.46 -14.47
CA VAL A 32 7.21 -3.71 -15.69
C VAL A 32 8.33 -3.80 -16.73
N THR A 33 9.59 -3.65 -16.32
CA THR A 33 10.75 -3.79 -17.21
C THR A 33 10.83 -5.20 -17.80
N ALA A 34 10.62 -6.23 -17.00
CA ALA A 34 10.59 -7.62 -17.44
C ALA A 34 9.44 -7.88 -18.43
N PHE A 35 8.26 -7.34 -18.13
CA PHE A 35 7.11 -7.41 -19.03
C PHE A 35 7.41 -6.80 -20.41
N ARG A 36 8.07 -5.63 -20.45
CA ARG A 36 8.46 -4.99 -21.71
C ARG A 36 9.51 -5.76 -22.49
N LYS A 37 10.39 -6.52 -21.82
CA LYS A 37 11.35 -7.43 -22.48
C LYS A 37 10.65 -8.61 -23.13
N LEU A 38 9.66 -9.22 -22.44
CA LEU A 38 8.90 -10.36 -22.94
C LEU A 38 7.85 -9.96 -23.98
N TYR A 39 7.16 -8.86 -23.75
CA TYR A 39 6.03 -8.38 -24.55
C TYR A 39 6.23 -6.91 -24.94
N PRO A 40 7.13 -6.57 -25.89
CA PRO A 40 7.40 -5.18 -26.27
C PRO A 40 6.15 -4.42 -26.74
N MET A 41 5.24 -5.13 -27.41
CA MET A 41 3.96 -4.58 -27.91
C MET A 41 2.80 -4.82 -26.95
N GLY A 42 3.05 -5.41 -25.78
CA GLY A 42 2.04 -5.63 -24.77
C GLY A 42 1.51 -4.32 -24.15
N SER A 43 0.34 -4.38 -23.54
CA SER A 43 -0.24 -3.24 -22.81
C SER A 43 -0.57 -3.63 -21.38
N ILE A 44 -0.46 -2.65 -20.49
CA ILE A 44 -0.94 -2.72 -19.12
C ILE A 44 -2.07 -1.69 -19.05
N ARG A 45 -3.25 -2.12 -18.60
CA ARG A 45 -4.45 -1.28 -18.48
C ARG A 45 -4.89 -1.30 -17.03
N THR A 46 -5.32 -0.17 -16.51
CA THR A 46 -5.84 -0.03 -15.15
C THR A 46 -7.20 0.64 -15.17
N ASP A 47 -8.10 0.16 -14.31
CA ASP A 47 -9.45 0.69 -14.14
C ASP A 47 -9.75 0.85 -12.65
N ILE A 48 -10.32 2.00 -12.27
CA ILE A 48 -10.86 2.22 -10.94
C ILE A 48 -12.18 1.45 -10.84
N VAL A 49 -12.21 0.42 -9.99
CA VAL A 49 -13.40 -0.39 -9.71
C VAL A 49 -14.33 0.33 -8.72
N SER A 50 -13.75 0.97 -7.70
CA SER A 50 -14.46 1.78 -6.71
C SER A 50 -13.54 2.84 -6.14
N LEU A 51 -14.12 4.02 -5.85
CA LEU A 51 -13.46 5.14 -5.20
C LEU A 51 -14.48 5.82 -4.29
N GLU A 52 -14.63 5.32 -3.05
CA GLU A 52 -15.66 5.74 -2.10
C GLU A 52 -15.10 5.78 -0.68
N ASP A 53 -15.52 6.74 0.11
CA ASP A 53 -15.18 6.89 1.54
C ASP A 53 -13.67 6.83 1.84
N GLY A 54 -12.84 7.38 0.92
CA GLY A 54 -11.37 7.35 1.04
C GLY A 54 -10.79 5.95 0.80
N VAL A 55 -11.54 5.03 0.20
CA VAL A 55 -11.05 3.72 -0.23
C VAL A 55 -11.01 3.69 -1.75
N CYS A 56 -9.87 3.30 -2.30
CA CYS A 56 -9.67 3.07 -3.73
C CYS A 56 -9.51 1.58 -3.99
N VAL A 57 -10.21 1.05 -4.99
CA VAL A 57 -10.04 -0.30 -5.50
C VAL A 57 -9.72 -0.21 -6.98
N ILE A 58 -8.57 -0.74 -7.38
CA ILE A 58 -8.11 -0.74 -8.78
C ILE A 58 -7.90 -2.15 -9.28
N ARG A 59 -8.33 -2.40 -10.51
CA ARG A 59 -7.98 -3.57 -11.30
C ARG A 59 -6.94 -3.18 -12.33
N ALA A 60 -5.91 -4.04 -12.47
CA ALA A 60 -4.94 -3.99 -13.54
C ALA A 60 -5.03 -5.25 -14.42
N GLU A 61 -4.75 -5.09 -15.69
CA GLU A 61 -4.74 -6.16 -16.69
C GLU A 61 -3.48 -6.04 -17.55
N ALA A 62 -2.80 -7.16 -17.76
CA ALA A 62 -1.67 -7.26 -18.67
C ALA A 62 -2.09 -8.01 -19.94
N TRP A 63 -1.88 -7.40 -21.08
CA TRP A 63 -2.33 -7.88 -22.38
C TRP A 63 -1.17 -8.02 -23.36
N THR A 64 -1.31 -8.92 -24.29
CA THR A 64 -0.47 -9.03 -25.49
C THR A 64 -1.34 -9.27 -26.71
N LYS A 65 -0.72 -9.44 -27.87
CA LYS A 65 -1.40 -9.84 -29.09
C LYS A 65 -0.90 -11.21 -29.57
N ASP A 66 -1.82 -12.00 -30.16
CA ASP A 66 -1.44 -13.18 -30.90
C ASP A 66 -0.85 -12.82 -32.29
N ASP A 67 -0.47 -13.85 -33.06
CA ASP A 67 0.11 -13.67 -34.40
C ASP A 67 -0.95 -13.14 -35.41
N GLU A 68 -2.24 -13.23 -35.08
CA GLU A 68 -3.36 -12.69 -35.86
C GLU A 68 -3.74 -11.25 -35.46
N GLY A 69 -3.16 -10.73 -34.39
CA GLY A 69 -3.39 -9.36 -33.88
C GLY A 69 -4.52 -9.26 -32.86
N ASN A 70 -5.10 -10.38 -32.41
CA ASN A 70 -6.14 -10.38 -31.38
C ASN A 70 -5.53 -10.15 -29.99
N ASP A 71 -6.25 -9.46 -29.12
CA ASP A 71 -5.84 -9.21 -27.73
C ASP A 71 -5.93 -10.50 -26.90
N ILE A 72 -4.83 -10.85 -26.22
CA ILE A 72 -4.74 -11.95 -25.25
C ILE A 72 -4.51 -11.37 -23.87
N LEU A 73 -5.41 -11.67 -22.92
CA LEU A 73 -5.23 -11.36 -21.50
C LEU A 73 -4.24 -12.33 -20.88
N LEU A 74 -3.13 -11.83 -20.36
CA LEU A 74 -2.07 -12.60 -19.71
C LEU A 74 -2.25 -12.75 -18.21
N GLY A 75 -2.77 -11.72 -17.56
CA GLY A 75 -2.98 -11.73 -16.12
C GLY A 75 -3.75 -10.51 -15.64
N THR A 76 -4.38 -10.66 -14.48
CA THR A 76 -5.13 -9.59 -13.81
C THR A 76 -4.64 -9.43 -12.38
N GLY A 77 -4.72 -8.21 -11.86
CA GLY A 77 -4.43 -7.91 -10.45
C GLY A 77 -5.51 -6.98 -9.88
N LEU A 78 -5.88 -7.22 -8.64
CA LEU A 78 -6.78 -6.36 -7.88
C LEU A 78 -6.07 -5.92 -6.61
N ALA A 79 -6.12 -4.62 -6.33
CA ALA A 79 -5.61 -4.05 -5.10
C ALA A 79 -6.62 -3.06 -4.52
N TYR A 80 -6.50 -2.79 -3.21
CA TYR A 80 -7.20 -1.70 -2.56
C TYR A 80 -6.26 -0.95 -1.64
N GLU A 81 -6.48 0.35 -1.51
CA GLU A 81 -5.78 1.21 -0.55
C GLU A 81 -6.78 2.17 0.10
N LYS A 82 -6.46 2.57 1.34
CA LYS A 82 -7.28 3.51 2.08
C LYS A 82 -6.47 4.77 2.36
N GLU A 83 -7.09 5.93 2.11
CA GLU A 83 -6.53 7.24 2.43
C GLU A 83 -6.08 7.31 3.89
N GLY A 84 -4.88 7.81 4.14
CA GLY A 84 -4.33 7.97 5.48
C GLY A 84 -3.90 6.69 6.20
N SER A 85 -4.05 5.50 5.60
CA SER A 85 -3.67 4.22 6.22
C SER A 85 -2.16 4.06 6.41
N SER A 86 -1.35 4.71 5.58
CA SER A 86 0.11 4.74 5.67
C SER A 86 0.65 6.14 5.37
N PHE A 87 1.96 6.35 5.51
CA PHE A 87 2.57 7.64 5.16
C PHE A 87 2.35 7.99 3.68
N ILE A 88 2.52 7.03 2.78
CA ILE A 88 2.30 7.19 1.33
C ILE A 88 0.82 7.45 1.06
N ASN A 89 -0.06 6.72 1.70
CA ASN A 89 -1.50 6.80 1.48
C ASN A 89 -2.15 8.09 2.03
N LYS A 90 -1.40 8.97 2.70
CA LYS A 90 -1.89 10.31 3.07
C LYS A 90 -2.11 11.23 1.88
N THR A 91 -1.34 11.04 0.81
CA THR A 91 -1.34 11.94 -0.36
C THR A 91 -1.43 11.22 -1.69
N SER A 92 -1.16 9.91 -1.74
CA SER A 92 -0.95 9.14 -2.97
C SER A 92 -1.56 7.74 -2.89
N TYR A 93 -2.71 7.58 -2.22
CA TYR A 93 -3.32 6.26 -2.03
C TYR A 93 -3.87 5.68 -3.34
N ILE A 94 -4.26 6.52 -4.30
CA ILE A 94 -4.76 6.08 -5.61
C ILE A 94 -3.59 5.53 -6.44
N GLU A 95 -2.49 6.28 -6.55
CA GLU A 95 -1.30 5.88 -7.29
C GLU A 95 -0.64 4.64 -6.67
N ASN A 96 -0.65 4.55 -5.33
CA ASN A 96 -0.16 3.37 -4.62
C ASN A 96 -1.03 2.14 -4.89
N CYS A 97 -2.36 2.31 -4.91
CA CYS A 97 -3.30 1.26 -5.28
C CYS A 97 -3.08 0.76 -6.71
N GLU A 98 -2.89 1.69 -7.67
CA GLU A 98 -2.60 1.34 -9.06
C GLU A 98 -1.29 0.55 -9.19
N THR A 99 -0.22 1.01 -8.52
CA THR A 99 1.07 0.31 -8.50
C THR A 99 0.93 -1.10 -7.96
N SER A 100 0.22 -1.28 -6.85
CA SER A 100 -0.05 -2.60 -6.26
C SER A 100 -0.84 -3.50 -7.21
N ALA A 101 -1.89 -2.98 -7.86
CA ALA A 101 -2.69 -3.74 -8.83
C ALA A 101 -1.84 -4.22 -10.02
N VAL A 102 -1.01 -3.32 -10.59
CA VAL A 102 -0.07 -3.64 -11.68
C VAL A 102 0.94 -4.70 -11.25
N GLY A 103 1.55 -4.56 -10.07
CA GLY A 103 2.49 -5.53 -9.52
C GLY A 103 1.89 -6.93 -9.44
N ARG A 104 0.64 -7.04 -8.98
CA ARG A 104 -0.10 -8.31 -8.89
C ARG A 104 -0.43 -8.89 -10.27
N ALA A 105 -0.91 -8.06 -11.22
CA ALA A 105 -1.21 -8.52 -12.58
C ALA A 105 0.02 -9.13 -13.24
N LEU A 106 1.18 -8.48 -13.12
CA LEU A 106 2.44 -8.98 -13.67
C LEU A 106 2.96 -10.22 -12.92
N GLY A 107 2.71 -10.33 -11.60
CA GLY A 107 2.99 -11.55 -10.85
C GLY A 107 2.20 -12.75 -11.40
N PHE A 108 0.93 -12.58 -11.72
CA PHE A 108 0.11 -13.62 -12.34
C PHE A 108 0.53 -13.95 -13.78
N CYS A 109 1.23 -13.06 -14.47
CA CYS A 109 1.90 -13.37 -15.74
C CYS A 109 3.17 -14.24 -15.57
N GLY A 110 3.54 -14.59 -14.34
CA GLY A 110 4.76 -15.34 -14.03
C GLY A 110 6.01 -14.48 -13.83
N ILE A 111 5.88 -13.15 -13.78
CA ILE A 111 7.02 -12.22 -13.64
C ILE A 111 7.30 -11.97 -12.16
N GLY A 112 8.50 -12.37 -11.69
CA GLY A 112 8.92 -12.24 -10.30
C GLY A 112 8.13 -13.14 -9.33
N ILE A 113 7.54 -14.23 -9.82
CA ILE A 113 6.72 -15.14 -9.03
C ILE A 113 7.56 -16.04 -8.12
N ASP A 114 8.82 -16.25 -8.45
CA ASP A 114 9.74 -17.09 -7.65
C ASP A 114 9.95 -16.54 -6.23
N THR A 115 9.68 -15.25 -6.05
CA THR A 115 9.74 -14.58 -4.75
C THR A 115 8.37 -14.49 -4.08
N SER A 116 7.40 -13.87 -4.74
CA SER A 116 6.03 -13.68 -4.25
C SER A 116 5.14 -13.05 -5.33
N ILE A 117 3.82 -13.31 -5.28
CA ILE A 117 2.83 -12.53 -6.05
C ILE A 117 2.80 -11.08 -5.55
N ALA A 118 2.86 -10.87 -4.23
CA ALA A 118 2.97 -9.53 -3.66
C ALA A 118 4.32 -8.90 -4.05
N SER A 119 4.30 -7.61 -4.37
CA SER A 119 5.52 -6.84 -4.63
C SER A 119 6.20 -6.40 -3.34
N ALA A 120 7.43 -5.88 -3.45
CA ALA A 120 8.14 -5.31 -2.29
C ALA A 120 7.33 -4.19 -1.65
N GLU A 121 6.71 -3.33 -2.47
CA GLU A 121 5.88 -2.20 -2.04
C GLU A 121 4.66 -2.67 -1.26
N GLU A 122 3.92 -3.68 -1.76
CA GLU A 122 2.77 -4.24 -1.05
C GLU A 122 3.16 -4.78 0.34
N VAL A 123 4.27 -5.50 0.42
CA VAL A 123 4.74 -6.08 1.68
C VAL A 123 5.19 -5.01 2.66
N LEU A 124 5.85 -3.95 2.19
CA LEU A 124 6.24 -2.82 3.03
C LEU A 124 5.02 -2.06 3.54
N ASN A 125 4.07 -1.73 2.67
CA ASN A 125 2.82 -1.07 3.03
C ASN A 125 2.01 -1.89 4.03
N ALA A 126 1.87 -3.20 3.81
CA ALA A 126 1.17 -4.09 4.75
C ALA A 126 1.81 -4.07 6.14
N LYS A 127 3.16 -4.04 6.22
CA LYS A 127 3.89 -3.95 7.49
C LYS A 127 3.71 -2.60 8.18
N GLU A 128 3.72 -1.50 7.42
CA GLU A 128 3.46 -0.17 7.97
C GLU A 128 2.04 -0.06 8.50
N ASN A 129 1.05 -0.55 7.75
CA ASN A 129 -0.33 -0.61 8.18
C ASN A 129 -0.50 -1.45 9.45
N GLN A 130 0.15 -2.62 9.52
CA GLN A 130 0.13 -3.45 10.73
C GLN A 130 0.72 -2.73 11.94
N LYS A 131 1.82 -1.98 11.78
CA LYS A 131 2.40 -1.17 12.86
C LYS A 131 1.46 -0.04 13.29
N ALA A 132 0.85 0.65 12.31
CA ALA A 132 -0.08 1.74 12.55
C ALA A 132 -1.33 1.29 13.33
N MET A 133 -1.76 0.04 13.14
CA MET A 133 -2.91 -0.56 13.82
C MET A 133 -2.58 -1.17 15.20
N GLN A 134 -1.30 -1.21 15.61
CA GLN A 134 -0.95 -1.68 16.95
C GLN A 134 -1.50 -0.76 18.04
N PRO A 135 -1.91 -1.29 19.20
CA PRO A 135 -2.29 -0.46 20.35
C PRO A 135 -1.14 0.45 20.79
N ILE A 136 -1.49 1.60 21.33
CA ILE A 136 -0.51 2.50 21.92
C ILE A 136 0.06 1.94 23.22
N SER A 137 1.30 2.34 23.53
CA SER A 137 1.98 1.95 24.77
C SER A 137 1.45 2.76 25.96
N LYS A 138 1.69 2.27 27.18
CA LYS A 138 1.36 2.99 28.42
C LYS A 138 2.02 4.36 28.50
N SER A 139 3.21 4.53 27.95
CA SER A 139 3.90 5.83 27.89
C SER A 139 3.18 6.81 26.96
N GLU A 140 2.72 6.33 25.81
CA GLU A 140 1.96 7.15 24.85
C GLU A 140 0.58 7.53 25.38
N CYS A 141 -0.08 6.63 26.12
CA CYS A 141 -1.32 7.00 26.84
C CYS A 141 -1.09 8.19 27.76
N ARG A 142 -0.06 8.11 28.61
CA ARG A 142 0.28 9.19 29.56
C ARG A 142 0.58 10.52 28.88
N VAL A 143 1.28 10.48 27.74
CA VAL A 143 1.57 11.69 26.95
C VAL A 143 0.27 12.33 26.46
N LEU A 144 -0.67 11.55 25.92
CA LEU A 144 -1.97 12.08 25.48
C LEU A 144 -2.78 12.62 26.66
N GLU A 145 -2.84 11.90 27.77
CA GLU A 145 -3.54 12.31 28.98
C GLU A 145 -3.00 13.67 29.49
N GLN A 146 -1.68 13.82 29.54
CA GLN A 146 -1.03 15.07 29.95
C GLN A 146 -1.35 16.23 29.00
N MET A 147 -1.27 16.01 27.68
CA MET A 147 -1.61 17.05 26.69
C MET A 147 -3.09 17.45 26.76
N MET A 148 -3.97 16.48 27.01
CA MET A 148 -5.40 16.72 27.16
C MET A 148 -5.70 17.50 28.44
N GLU A 149 -5.04 17.21 29.55
CA GLU A 149 -5.14 17.93 30.82
C GLU A 149 -4.67 19.39 30.67
N GLU A 150 -3.52 19.60 30.05
CA GLU A 150 -2.95 20.94 29.79
C GLU A 150 -3.89 21.83 28.97
N LEU A 151 -4.61 21.25 28.01
CA LEU A 151 -5.58 21.95 27.16
C LEU A 151 -7.01 22.00 27.71
N GLY A 152 -7.29 21.36 28.86
CA GLY A 152 -8.65 21.18 29.36
C GLY A 152 -9.56 20.46 28.37
N THR A 153 -9.04 19.46 27.64
CA THR A 153 -9.77 18.74 26.59
C THR A 153 -10.84 17.85 27.21
N ASP A 154 -12.07 17.94 26.68
CA ASP A 154 -13.19 17.06 27.04
C ASP A 154 -12.89 15.62 26.61
N THR A 155 -12.64 14.75 27.60
CA THR A 155 -12.24 13.36 27.37
C THR A 155 -13.33 12.54 26.67
N GLU A 156 -14.61 12.77 26.99
CA GLU A 156 -15.71 12.00 26.34
C GLU A 156 -15.79 12.34 24.85
N LYS A 157 -15.72 13.62 24.51
CA LYS A 157 -15.71 14.05 23.10
C LYS A 157 -14.48 13.56 22.35
N PHE A 158 -13.31 13.57 23.01
CA PHE A 158 -12.09 13.03 22.43
C PHE A 158 -12.20 11.53 22.10
N LEU A 159 -12.63 10.71 23.07
CA LEU A 159 -12.81 9.27 22.88
C LEU A 159 -13.85 8.97 21.81
N LYS A 160 -14.98 9.70 21.81
CA LYS A 160 -16.01 9.57 20.79
C LYS A 160 -15.52 9.89 19.38
N TYR A 161 -14.64 10.89 19.24
CA TYR A 161 -14.03 11.24 17.94
C TYR A 161 -13.19 10.09 17.38
N TYR A 162 -12.39 9.43 18.23
CA TYR A 162 -11.57 8.29 17.83
C TYR A 162 -12.33 6.96 17.86
N LYS A 163 -13.61 6.95 18.25
CA LYS A 163 -14.46 5.76 18.34
C LYS A 163 -13.88 4.67 19.22
N VAL A 164 -13.28 5.05 20.35
CA VAL A 164 -12.71 4.15 21.37
C VAL A 164 -13.36 4.38 22.72
N GLU A 165 -13.34 3.38 23.60
CA GLU A 165 -13.89 3.50 24.96
C GLU A 165 -12.90 4.14 25.94
N LYS A 166 -11.61 3.95 25.71
CA LYS A 166 -10.53 4.48 26.54
C LYS A 166 -9.26 4.77 25.69
N ILE A 167 -8.41 5.65 26.17
CA ILE A 167 -7.17 6.06 25.48
C ILE A 167 -6.28 4.86 25.16
N SER A 168 -6.21 3.86 26.03
CA SER A 168 -5.41 2.65 25.79
C SER A 168 -5.88 1.78 24.62
N ASP A 169 -7.09 1.99 24.12
CA ASP A 169 -7.65 1.26 22.98
C ASP A 169 -7.32 1.94 21.63
N MET A 170 -6.70 3.11 21.68
CA MET A 170 -6.26 3.84 20.49
C MET A 170 -5.11 3.10 19.79
N THR A 171 -5.06 3.24 18.48
CA THR A 171 -3.96 2.72 17.66
C THR A 171 -2.79 3.71 17.60
N LYS A 172 -1.63 3.24 17.12
CA LYS A 172 -0.48 4.11 16.84
C LYS A 172 -0.82 5.21 15.83
N ALA A 173 -1.67 4.91 14.84
CA ALA A 173 -2.15 5.91 13.89
C ALA A 173 -2.97 7.00 14.58
N ASP A 174 -3.88 6.61 15.47
CA ASP A 174 -4.68 7.54 16.26
C ASP A 174 -3.81 8.42 17.15
N TYR A 175 -2.79 7.84 17.80
CA TYR A 175 -1.83 8.55 18.62
C TYR A 175 -1.09 9.63 17.83
N VAL A 176 -0.56 9.30 16.66
CA VAL A 176 0.16 10.25 15.79
C VAL A 176 -0.76 11.40 15.38
N HIS A 177 -2.01 11.09 15.01
CA HIS A 177 -2.98 12.10 14.64
C HIS A 177 -3.37 12.99 15.86
N ALA A 178 -3.70 12.37 16.99
CA ALA A 178 -4.08 13.05 18.21
C ALA A 178 -2.98 13.99 18.73
N SER A 179 -1.75 13.48 18.80
CA SER A 179 -0.60 14.28 19.24
C SER A 179 -0.35 15.49 18.34
N LYS A 180 -0.50 15.34 17.02
CA LYS A 180 -0.36 16.46 16.08
C LYS A 180 -1.44 17.52 16.30
N VAL A 181 -2.69 17.10 16.49
CA VAL A 181 -3.82 18.01 16.73
C VAL A 181 -3.67 18.74 18.07
N LEU A 182 -3.33 18.03 19.14
CA LEU A 182 -3.15 18.61 20.48
C LEU A 182 -1.95 19.57 20.51
N ASN A 183 -0.79 19.18 19.95
CA ASN A 183 0.37 20.08 19.85
C ASN A 183 0.04 21.37 19.10
N SER A 184 -0.68 21.29 17.97
CA SER A 184 -1.10 22.50 17.24
C SER A 184 -2.02 23.42 18.04
N LYS A 185 -2.77 22.89 19.01
CA LYS A 185 -3.60 23.69 19.93
C LYS A 185 -2.76 24.31 21.05
N ILE A 186 -1.78 23.57 21.60
CA ILE A 186 -0.84 24.06 22.61
C ILE A 186 -0.04 25.23 22.02
N ASP A 187 0.52 25.08 20.83
CA ASP A 187 1.29 26.13 20.15
C ASP A 187 0.46 27.41 19.96
N LYS A 188 -0.84 27.25 19.61
CA LYS A 188 -1.75 28.42 19.46
C LYS A 188 -2.16 29.06 20.77
N ALA A 189 -2.18 28.29 21.86
CA ALA A 189 -2.50 28.82 23.18
C ALA A 189 -1.31 29.62 23.81
N ASN A 190 -0.09 29.29 23.35
CA ASN A 190 1.15 29.91 23.82
C ASN A 190 1.63 31.08 22.92
N ALA A 191 0.96 31.33 21.79
CA ALA A 191 1.26 32.42 20.85
C ALA A 191 0.39 33.65 21.08
#